data_9888b8f871ff084ca3a3ac3c5a5aac0c
#
_entry.id   9888b8f871ff084ca3a3ac3c5a5aac0c
#
_cell.length_a   1.000
_cell.length_b   1.000
_cell.length_c   1.000
_cell.angle_alpha   90.00
_cell.angle_beta   90.00
_cell.angle_gamma   90.00
#
_symmetry.space_group_name_H-M   'P 1'
#
loop_
_entity.id
_entity.type
_entity.pdbx_description
1 polymer ?
#
loop_
_entity_poly.entity_id
_entity_poly.type
_entity_poly.pdbx_seq_one_letter_code
_entity_poly.pdbx_strand_id
1 'polypeptide(L)'
;MNCIFCQNYEISQLGKGKEVTIEDLADIMLKQQEKGVENINLVTPTSYVPQIIEALKIAKQKGLKLPIVYNTNGYENIETLKMLEGYIDIYLPDLKYAENSIGKKYSKIDNYFEIATKAIKEMERQVGIPKFDENGVMTKGMIVRHLVLPGYIENSKKVLKWLKENLNKEVYISVMAQYFPTYKAKTEEYKEINRKLTETEWETIEEYVDSLDFENGFIQELGEHEEEYVPKWW
;
A
#
# COMPACT_ATOMS: atom_id res chain seq x y z
N MET A 1 -4.33 -1.79 11.62
CA MET A 1 -5.02 -3.04 11.19
C MET A 1 -4.30 -4.25 11.77
N ASN A 2 -5.02 -5.39 11.95
CA ASN A 2 -4.45 -6.64 12.46
C ASN A 2 -4.71 -7.78 11.44
N CYS A 3 -4.07 -7.66 10.26
CA CYS A 3 -4.27 -8.61 9.17
C CYS A 3 -3.68 -9.97 9.52
N ILE A 4 -4.47 -11.04 9.41
CA ILE A 4 -4.06 -12.41 9.73
C ILE A 4 -3.04 -12.98 8.73
N PHE A 5 -2.91 -12.38 7.54
CA PHE A 5 -1.94 -12.70 6.48
C PHE A 5 -0.85 -11.63 6.34
N CYS A 6 -0.53 -10.91 7.43
CA CYS A 6 0.46 -9.84 7.37
C CYS A 6 1.87 -10.42 7.15
N GLN A 7 2.50 -10.06 6.04
CA GLN A 7 3.90 -10.43 5.76
C GLN A 7 4.87 -9.77 6.74
N ASN A 8 4.52 -8.57 7.21
CA ASN A 8 5.28 -7.80 8.19
C ASN A 8 4.80 -8.02 9.64
N TYR A 9 4.25 -9.20 9.96
CA TYR A 9 3.65 -9.45 11.27
C TYR A 9 4.65 -9.32 12.43
N GLU A 10 5.91 -9.62 12.20
CA GLU A 10 6.95 -9.50 13.22
C GLU A 10 7.09 -8.05 13.71
N ILE A 11 7.03 -7.09 12.80
CA ILE A 11 7.06 -5.65 13.12
C ILE A 11 5.70 -5.21 13.64
N SER A 12 4.64 -5.45 12.86
CA SER A 12 3.32 -4.87 13.10
C SER A 12 2.53 -5.51 14.24
N GLN A 13 2.81 -6.78 14.58
CA GLN A 13 2.08 -7.55 15.59
C GLN A 13 2.96 -7.94 16.78
N LEU A 14 4.24 -8.25 16.55
CA LEU A 14 5.16 -8.68 17.60
C LEU A 14 6.04 -7.55 18.11
N GLY A 15 5.94 -6.35 17.53
CA GLY A 15 6.67 -5.16 17.99
C GLY A 15 8.18 -5.24 17.79
N LYS A 16 8.66 -6.09 16.87
CA LYS A 16 10.07 -6.11 16.52
C LYS A 16 10.47 -4.78 15.85
N GLY A 17 11.54 -4.18 16.32
CA GLY A 17 12.04 -2.92 15.80
C GLY A 17 13.14 -2.35 16.64
N LYS A 18 13.66 -1.20 16.22
CA LYS A 18 14.66 -0.44 16.94
C LYS A 18 14.12 0.96 17.20
N GLU A 19 14.22 1.42 18.44
CA GLU A 19 13.90 2.81 18.77
C GLU A 19 14.93 3.75 18.16
N VAL A 20 14.46 4.83 17.56
CA VAL A 20 15.26 5.89 16.98
C VAL A 20 14.68 7.24 17.37
N THR A 21 15.52 8.25 17.50
CA THR A 21 15.08 9.64 17.69
C THR A 21 14.55 10.22 16.37
N ILE A 22 13.91 11.39 16.44
CA ILE A 22 13.47 12.13 15.26
C ILE A 22 14.67 12.53 14.40
N GLU A 23 15.75 12.94 15.04
CA GLU A 23 17.02 13.29 14.40
C GLU A 23 17.66 12.08 13.72
N ASP A 24 17.69 10.92 14.38
CA ASP A 24 18.19 9.68 13.79
C ASP A 24 17.36 9.29 12.54
N LEU A 25 16.02 9.44 12.59
CA LEU A 25 15.18 9.16 11.45
C LEU A 25 15.48 10.09 10.27
N ALA A 26 15.70 11.38 10.53
CA ALA A 26 16.12 12.34 9.51
C ALA A 26 17.48 11.97 8.91
N ASP A 27 18.45 11.59 9.73
CA ASP A 27 19.77 11.18 9.28
C ASP A 27 19.76 9.83 8.52
N ILE A 28 18.84 8.91 8.86
CA ILE A 28 18.62 7.68 8.11
C ILE A 28 18.13 8.01 6.68
N MET A 29 17.18 8.93 6.53
CA MET A 29 16.68 9.36 5.21
C MET A 29 17.79 9.96 4.35
N LEU A 30 18.64 10.81 4.93
CA LEU A 30 19.79 11.42 4.24
C LEU A 30 20.82 10.37 3.82
N LYS A 31 21.11 9.41 4.69
CA LYS A 31 22.01 8.29 4.36
C LYS A 31 21.47 7.41 3.23
N GLN A 32 20.15 7.24 3.12
CA GLN A 32 19.59 6.52 1.97
C GLN A 32 19.77 7.34 0.68
N GLN A 33 19.56 8.66 0.73
CA GLN A 33 19.85 9.54 -0.41
C GLN A 33 21.31 9.44 -0.89
N GLU A 34 22.27 9.42 0.04
CA GLU A 34 23.70 9.24 -0.27
C GLU A 34 24.00 7.90 -0.97
N LYS A 35 23.17 6.86 -0.73
CA LYS A 35 23.27 5.56 -1.41
C LYS A 35 22.69 5.55 -2.82
N GLY A 36 22.06 6.64 -3.26
CA GLY A 36 21.47 6.75 -4.59
C GLY A 36 20.16 6.01 -4.78
N VAL A 37 19.33 5.88 -3.71
CA VAL A 37 17.99 5.32 -3.85
C VAL A 37 17.05 6.32 -4.52
N GLU A 38 16.00 5.82 -5.18
CA GLU A 38 15.06 6.65 -5.95
C GLU A 38 14.05 7.41 -5.06
N ASN A 39 13.73 6.89 -3.87
CA ASN A 39 12.76 7.49 -2.97
C ASN A 39 12.96 7.04 -1.51
N ILE A 40 12.28 7.71 -0.59
CA ILE A 40 12.14 7.27 0.81
C ILE A 40 10.75 6.67 0.98
N ASN A 41 10.67 5.34 1.13
CA ASN A 41 9.41 4.61 1.29
C ASN A 41 9.10 4.36 2.76
N LEU A 42 8.07 5.05 3.27
CA LEU A 42 7.56 4.93 4.64
C LEU A 42 6.48 3.85 4.67
N VAL A 43 6.80 2.68 5.19
CA VAL A 43 5.88 1.53 5.19
C VAL A 43 5.01 1.49 6.44
N THR A 44 3.70 1.64 6.27
CA THR A 44 2.67 1.68 7.33
C THR A 44 2.99 2.68 8.44
N PRO A 45 3.24 3.95 8.10
CA PRO A 45 3.76 4.94 9.04
C PRO A 45 2.68 5.63 9.90
N THR A 46 1.43 5.23 9.77
CA THR A 46 0.22 5.85 10.35
C THR A 46 0.36 6.25 11.83
N SER A 47 0.95 5.38 12.65
CA SER A 47 1.08 5.62 14.10
C SER A 47 2.16 6.66 14.46
N TYR A 48 3.00 7.05 13.51
CA TYR A 48 4.18 7.89 13.72
C TYR A 48 4.13 9.20 12.91
N VAL A 49 2.99 9.56 12.36
CA VAL A 49 2.85 10.73 11.46
C VAL A 49 3.42 12.02 12.05
N PRO A 50 3.15 12.41 13.31
CA PRO A 50 3.74 13.63 13.88
C PRO A 50 5.27 13.59 13.91
N GLN A 51 5.87 12.47 14.34
CA GLN A 51 7.32 12.30 14.40
C GLN A 51 7.95 12.29 13.01
N ILE A 52 7.28 11.66 12.04
CA ILE A 52 7.73 11.64 10.65
C ILE A 52 7.74 13.05 10.05
N ILE A 53 6.71 13.87 10.30
CA ILE A 53 6.67 15.24 9.83
C ILE A 53 7.86 16.05 10.38
N GLU A 54 8.15 15.92 11.67
CA GLU A 54 9.32 16.61 12.27
C GLU A 54 10.65 16.10 11.68
N ALA A 55 10.81 14.79 11.50
CA ALA A 55 12.00 14.23 10.86
C ALA A 55 12.16 14.71 9.39
N LEU A 56 11.04 14.78 8.63
CA LEU A 56 11.07 15.31 7.27
C LEU A 56 11.46 16.79 7.21
N LYS A 57 10.98 17.61 8.16
CA LYS A 57 11.42 19.02 8.26
C LYS A 57 12.93 19.14 8.44
N ILE A 58 13.49 18.36 9.38
CA ILE A 58 14.93 18.33 9.63
C ILE A 58 15.69 17.83 8.40
N ALA A 59 15.25 16.72 7.81
CA ALA A 59 15.91 16.13 6.64
C ALA A 59 15.89 17.07 5.43
N LYS A 60 14.74 17.74 5.14
CA LYS A 60 14.63 18.73 4.06
C LYS A 60 15.53 19.94 4.31
N GLN A 61 15.66 20.44 5.55
CA GLN A 61 16.59 21.52 5.89
C GLN A 61 18.06 21.10 5.68
N LYS A 62 18.39 19.82 5.90
CA LYS A 62 19.72 19.24 5.67
C LYS A 62 19.96 18.82 4.21
N GLY A 63 18.99 19.02 3.30
CA GLY A 63 19.17 18.79 1.86
C GLY A 63 18.57 17.50 1.30
N LEU A 64 17.59 16.89 1.97
CA LEU A 64 16.82 15.77 1.41
C LEU A 64 16.00 16.28 0.20
N LYS A 65 16.21 15.63 -0.96
CA LYS A 65 15.55 15.94 -2.25
C LYS A 65 14.71 14.81 -2.81
N LEU A 66 14.88 13.60 -2.26
CA LEU A 66 14.17 12.42 -2.74
C LEU A 66 12.66 12.53 -2.52
N PRO A 67 11.84 11.99 -3.44
CA PRO A 67 10.41 11.86 -3.23
C PRO A 67 10.10 11.01 -1.98
N ILE A 68 9.08 11.41 -1.24
CA ILE A 68 8.62 10.69 -0.06
C ILE A 68 7.39 9.87 -0.42
N VAL A 69 7.47 8.55 -0.26
CA VAL A 69 6.39 7.61 -0.50
C VAL A 69 5.72 7.23 0.81
N TYR A 70 4.42 7.43 0.90
CA TYR A 70 3.57 6.99 2.01
C TYR A 70 2.84 5.70 1.63
N ASN A 71 3.40 4.56 2.05
CA ASN A 71 2.91 3.23 1.76
C ASN A 71 2.00 2.75 2.89
N THR A 72 0.70 2.65 2.63
CA THR A 72 -0.31 2.43 3.65
C THR A 72 -1.32 1.35 3.28
N ASN A 73 -1.96 0.77 4.28
CA ASN A 73 -3.06 -0.16 4.11
C ASN A 73 -4.40 0.49 3.72
N GLY A 74 -4.42 1.80 3.51
CA GLY A 74 -5.59 2.59 3.13
C GLY A 74 -6.54 2.94 4.28
N TYR A 75 -6.45 2.31 5.43
CA TYR A 75 -7.32 2.59 6.58
C TYR A 75 -6.77 3.76 7.41
N GLU A 76 -7.00 4.99 6.91
CA GLU A 76 -6.41 6.20 7.45
C GLU A 76 -7.47 7.21 7.93
N ASN A 77 -7.10 8.01 8.91
CA ASN A 77 -7.90 9.14 9.35
C ASN A 77 -7.64 10.35 8.44
N ILE A 78 -8.72 11.01 7.99
CA ILE A 78 -8.63 12.16 7.08
C ILE A 78 -7.85 13.32 7.69
N GLU A 79 -8.05 13.61 8.97
CA GLU A 79 -7.33 14.73 9.63
C GLU A 79 -5.82 14.41 9.73
N THR A 80 -5.46 13.15 9.94
CA THR A 80 -4.05 12.71 9.88
C THR A 80 -3.46 12.88 8.49
N LEU A 81 -4.21 12.53 7.43
CA LEU A 81 -3.76 12.74 6.06
C LEU A 81 -3.58 14.24 5.73
N LYS A 82 -4.47 15.10 6.20
CA LYS A 82 -4.31 16.56 6.03
C LYS A 82 -3.05 17.11 6.68
N MET A 83 -2.58 16.53 7.79
CA MET A 83 -1.29 16.92 8.39
C MET A 83 -0.10 16.60 7.49
N LEU A 84 -0.23 15.59 6.63
CA LEU A 84 0.81 15.14 5.70
C LEU A 84 0.85 15.95 4.40
N GLU A 85 -0.13 16.83 4.14
CA GLU A 85 -0.19 17.63 2.93
C GLU A 85 1.08 18.48 2.73
N GLY A 86 1.73 18.33 1.58
CA GLY A 86 2.99 19.00 1.25
C GLY A 86 4.25 18.30 1.78
N TYR A 87 4.12 17.23 2.56
CA TYR A 87 5.25 16.40 3.00
C TYR A 87 5.41 15.13 2.18
N ILE A 88 4.30 14.60 1.65
CA ILE A 88 4.27 13.35 0.88
C ILE A 88 4.17 13.69 -0.61
N ASP A 89 5.00 13.05 -1.40
CA ASP A 89 5.04 13.21 -2.84
C ASP A 89 4.25 12.09 -3.54
N ILE A 90 4.32 10.86 -3.03
CA ILE A 90 3.66 9.70 -3.62
C ILE A 90 2.87 8.95 -2.55
N TYR A 91 1.59 8.72 -2.79
CA TYR A 91 0.79 7.81 -2.00
C TYR A 91 0.73 6.42 -2.63
N LEU A 92 0.89 5.39 -1.80
CA LEU A 92 0.83 3.99 -2.20
C LEU A 92 -0.17 3.24 -1.30
N PRO A 93 -1.48 3.58 -1.37
CA PRO A 93 -2.49 2.94 -0.55
C PRO A 93 -2.90 1.57 -1.09
N ASP A 94 -3.26 0.67 -0.18
CA ASP A 94 -3.99 -0.53 -0.53
C ASP A 94 -5.51 -0.28 -0.46
N LEU A 95 -6.28 -0.79 -1.42
CA LEU A 95 -7.72 -1.00 -1.30
C LEU A 95 -7.99 -2.50 -1.29
N LYS A 96 -8.08 -3.08 -0.08
CA LYS A 96 -8.10 -4.55 0.10
C LYS A 96 -9.50 -5.15 -0.04
N TYR A 97 -10.51 -4.48 0.50
CA TYR A 97 -11.85 -5.03 0.64
C TYR A 97 -12.91 -4.03 0.19
N ALA A 98 -13.86 -4.50 -0.60
CA ALA A 98 -15.12 -3.80 -0.88
C ALA A 98 -16.23 -4.23 0.09
N GLU A 99 -16.04 -5.34 0.80
CA GLU A 99 -17.00 -5.87 1.76
C GLU A 99 -16.44 -5.79 3.18
N ASN A 100 -17.15 -5.09 4.07
CA ASN A 100 -16.73 -4.89 5.46
C ASN A 100 -16.64 -6.20 6.27
N SER A 101 -17.45 -7.20 5.91
CA SER A 101 -17.39 -8.55 6.49
C SER A 101 -16.02 -9.21 6.29
N ILE A 102 -15.41 -9.03 5.10
CA ILE A 102 -14.09 -9.55 4.78
C ILE A 102 -13.01 -8.79 5.57
N GLY A 103 -13.12 -7.46 5.63
CA GLY A 103 -12.23 -6.63 6.45
C GLY A 103 -12.28 -7.00 7.93
N LYS A 104 -13.48 -7.23 8.47
CA LYS A 104 -13.67 -7.68 9.84
C LYS A 104 -13.06 -9.07 10.07
N LYS A 105 -13.31 -10.01 9.16
CA LYS A 105 -12.81 -11.38 9.25
C LYS A 105 -11.28 -11.44 9.22
N TYR A 106 -10.64 -10.79 8.23
CA TYR A 106 -9.21 -10.97 7.96
C TYR A 106 -8.30 -9.86 8.48
N SER A 107 -8.84 -8.70 8.80
CA SER A 107 -8.04 -7.56 9.29
C SER A 107 -8.50 -7.01 10.63
N LYS A 108 -9.58 -7.60 11.22
CA LYS A 108 -10.14 -7.25 12.52
C LYS A 108 -10.52 -5.77 12.62
N ILE A 109 -11.10 -5.23 11.56
CA ILE A 109 -11.56 -3.83 11.46
C ILE A 109 -12.98 -3.76 10.93
N ASP A 110 -13.69 -2.73 11.32
CA ASP A 110 -15.03 -2.39 10.83
C ASP A 110 -14.95 -1.24 9.81
N ASN A 111 -15.95 -1.14 8.91
CA ASN A 111 -16.13 -0.03 7.97
C ASN A 111 -14.88 0.25 7.11
N TYR A 112 -14.16 -0.80 6.71
CA TYR A 112 -12.91 -0.64 5.95
C TYR A 112 -13.15 0.13 4.66
N PHE A 113 -14.16 -0.29 3.88
CA PHE A 113 -14.37 0.27 2.55
C PHE A 113 -14.65 1.76 2.59
N GLU A 114 -15.56 2.19 3.46
CA GLU A 114 -15.96 3.58 3.60
C GLU A 114 -14.80 4.47 4.07
N ILE A 115 -13.95 3.95 4.96
CA ILE A 115 -12.80 4.69 5.48
C ILE A 115 -11.70 4.75 4.43
N ALA A 116 -11.34 3.61 3.83
CA ALA A 116 -10.27 3.53 2.84
C ALA A 116 -10.58 4.34 1.57
N THR A 117 -11.82 4.27 1.09
CA THR A 117 -12.22 5.03 -0.11
C THR A 117 -12.20 6.54 0.11
N LYS A 118 -12.60 7.03 1.28
CA LYS A 118 -12.45 8.45 1.64
C LYS A 118 -10.99 8.85 1.74
N ALA A 119 -10.17 8.01 2.37
CA ALA A 119 -8.74 8.26 2.52
C ALA A 119 -8.03 8.32 1.15
N ILE A 120 -8.32 7.39 0.25
CA ILE A 120 -7.76 7.36 -1.11
C ILE A 120 -8.15 8.63 -1.90
N LYS A 121 -9.40 9.09 -1.80
CA LYS A 121 -9.82 10.35 -2.43
C LYS A 121 -9.09 11.57 -1.87
N GLU A 122 -8.83 11.59 -0.56
CA GLU A 122 -8.04 12.66 0.05
C GLU A 122 -6.57 12.60 -0.41
N MET A 123 -5.98 11.40 -0.52
CA MET A 123 -4.63 11.23 -1.04
C MET A 123 -4.53 11.71 -2.49
N GLU A 124 -5.49 11.33 -3.35
CA GLU A 124 -5.59 11.80 -4.73
C GLU A 124 -5.66 13.33 -4.80
N ARG A 125 -6.49 13.95 -3.96
CA ARG A 125 -6.61 15.42 -3.88
C ARG A 125 -5.26 16.09 -3.59
N GLN A 126 -4.46 15.51 -2.69
CA GLN A 126 -3.18 16.10 -2.26
C GLN A 126 -2.10 16.02 -3.33
N VAL A 127 -1.99 14.90 -4.04
CA VAL A 127 -0.89 14.68 -4.98
C VAL A 127 -1.28 14.97 -6.44
N GLY A 128 -2.56 14.88 -6.77
CA GLY A 128 -3.09 15.15 -8.11
C GLY A 128 -2.59 14.18 -9.17
N ILE A 129 -2.45 14.69 -10.41
CA ILE A 129 -2.02 13.91 -11.56
C ILE A 129 -0.57 13.43 -11.41
N PRO A 130 -0.28 12.16 -11.75
CA PRO A 130 1.06 11.59 -11.67
C PRO A 130 2.09 12.38 -12.49
N LYS A 131 3.29 12.52 -11.92
CA LYS A 131 4.44 13.16 -12.58
C LYS A 131 5.63 12.21 -12.53
N PHE A 132 6.40 12.23 -13.59
CA PHE A 132 7.58 11.39 -13.78
C PHE A 132 8.80 12.27 -14.08
N ASP A 133 9.97 11.77 -13.77
CA ASP A 133 11.23 12.35 -14.21
C ASP A 133 11.59 11.92 -15.65
N GLU A 134 12.77 12.34 -16.11
CA GLU A 134 13.29 12.03 -17.45
C GLU A 134 13.58 10.52 -17.66
N ASN A 135 13.69 9.74 -16.58
CA ASN A 135 13.93 8.31 -16.61
C ASN A 135 12.61 7.49 -16.49
N GLY A 136 11.46 8.17 -16.38
CA GLY A 136 10.16 7.53 -16.20
C GLY A 136 9.89 7.08 -14.76
N VAL A 137 10.65 7.57 -13.79
CA VAL A 137 10.41 7.29 -12.36
C VAL A 137 9.38 8.27 -11.82
N MET A 138 8.36 7.75 -11.13
CA MET A 138 7.32 8.59 -10.55
C MET A 138 7.90 9.46 -9.43
N THR A 139 7.71 10.78 -9.56
CA THR A 139 8.17 11.79 -8.59
C THR A 139 7.02 12.38 -7.78
N LYS A 140 5.79 12.28 -8.27
CA LYS A 140 4.56 12.70 -7.57
C LYS A 140 3.38 11.90 -8.09
N GLY A 141 2.40 11.59 -7.23
CA GLY A 141 1.17 10.92 -7.66
C GLY A 141 0.69 9.85 -6.70
N MET A 142 -0.16 8.96 -7.20
CA MET A 142 -0.72 7.86 -6.43
C MET A 142 -0.77 6.59 -7.26
N ILE A 143 -0.41 5.47 -6.62
CA ILE A 143 -0.61 4.11 -7.16
C ILE A 143 -1.46 3.36 -6.16
N VAL A 144 -2.71 3.04 -6.51
CA VAL A 144 -3.58 2.25 -5.63
C VAL A 144 -3.33 0.77 -5.87
N ARG A 145 -3.00 0.05 -4.80
CA ARG A 145 -2.72 -1.38 -4.87
C ARG A 145 -3.91 -2.22 -4.43
N HIS A 146 -4.11 -3.32 -5.12
CA HIS A 146 -5.09 -4.34 -4.74
C HIS A 146 -4.45 -5.72 -4.73
N LEU A 147 -4.42 -6.36 -3.56
CA LEU A 147 -3.99 -7.75 -3.41
C LEU A 147 -5.20 -8.66 -3.55
N VAL A 148 -5.20 -9.49 -4.59
CA VAL A 148 -6.27 -10.47 -4.82
C VAL A 148 -6.16 -11.59 -3.81
N LEU A 149 -7.26 -11.90 -3.12
CA LEU A 149 -7.33 -13.01 -2.17
C LEU A 149 -8.00 -14.23 -2.80
N PRO A 150 -7.49 -15.45 -2.61
CA PRO A 150 -8.09 -16.66 -3.13
C PRO A 150 -9.51 -16.86 -2.58
N GLY A 151 -10.44 -17.20 -3.44
CA GLY A 151 -11.87 -17.38 -3.11
C GLY A 151 -12.67 -16.09 -2.99
N TYR A 152 -12.05 -14.91 -3.19
CA TYR A 152 -12.70 -13.59 -3.04
C TYR A 152 -12.67 -12.75 -4.33
N ILE A 153 -12.82 -13.41 -5.48
CA ILE A 153 -12.75 -12.77 -6.81
C ILE A 153 -13.82 -11.67 -6.96
N GLU A 154 -15.04 -11.90 -6.50
CA GLU A 154 -16.09 -10.89 -6.54
C GLU A 154 -15.79 -9.66 -5.68
N ASN A 155 -15.09 -9.82 -4.56
CA ASN A 155 -14.59 -8.68 -3.79
C ASN A 155 -13.59 -7.85 -4.62
N SER A 156 -12.67 -8.52 -5.31
CA SER A 156 -11.67 -7.86 -6.17
C SER A 156 -12.33 -7.12 -7.32
N LYS A 157 -13.33 -7.71 -7.99
CA LYS A 157 -14.11 -7.04 -9.03
C LYS A 157 -14.79 -5.77 -8.51
N LYS A 158 -15.39 -5.82 -7.31
CA LYS A 158 -16.03 -4.63 -6.70
C LYS A 158 -15.01 -3.54 -6.38
N VAL A 159 -13.82 -3.91 -5.89
CA VAL A 159 -12.72 -2.97 -5.64
C VAL A 159 -12.28 -2.31 -6.94
N LEU A 160 -11.97 -3.09 -7.97
CA LEU A 160 -11.51 -2.60 -9.28
C LEU A 160 -12.55 -1.70 -9.95
N LYS A 161 -13.81 -2.10 -9.90
CA LYS A 161 -14.92 -1.27 -10.39
C LYS A 161 -14.96 0.07 -9.69
N TRP A 162 -14.86 0.08 -8.35
CA TRP A 162 -14.87 1.33 -7.59
C TRP A 162 -13.70 2.23 -7.99
N LEU A 163 -12.49 1.69 -8.15
CA LEU A 163 -11.31 2.44 -8.58
C LEU A 163 -11.56 3.12 -9.93
N LYS A 164 -12.09 2.37 -10.92
CA LYS A 164 -12.40 2.91 -12.26
C LYS A 164 -13.45 4.02 -12.23
N GLU A 165 -14.50 3.86 -11.42
CA GLU A 165 -15.63 4.78 -11.38
C GLU A 165 -15.39 6.04 -10.54
N ASN A 166 -14.43 6.02 -9.61
CA ASN A 166 -14.32 7.05 -8.57
C ASN A 166 -13.01 7.82 -8.54
N LEU A 167 -11.95 7.36 -9.21
CA LEU A 167 -10.67 8.04 -9.28
C LEU A 167 -10.44 8.63 -10.66
N ASN A 168 -9.51 9.58 -10.74
CA ASN A 168 -9.07 10.14 -12.01
C ASN A 168 -8.46 9.01 -12.87
N LYS A 169 -8.78 9.02 -14.15
CA LYS A 169 -8.31 8.02 -15.13
C LYS A 169 -6.79 7.92 -15.24
N GLU A 170 -6.06 8.97 -14.87
CA GLU A 170 -4.60 9.01 -14.89
C GLU A 170 -3.96 8.38 -13.64
N VAL A 171 -4.75 8.00 -12.62
CA VAL A 171 -4.24 7.28 -11.43
C VAL A 171 -3.78 5.88 -11.82
N TYR A 172 -2.62 5.51 -11.32
CA TYR A 172 -2.09 4.16 -11.51
C TYR A 172 -2.74 3.17 -10.55
N ILE A 173 -3.03 1.99 -11.05
CA ILE A 173 -3.42 0.84 -10.23
C ILE A 173 -2.33 -0.23 -10.25
N SER A 174 -2.26 -1.03 -9.20
CA SER A 174 -1.39 -2.21 -9.15
C SER A 174 -2.19 -3.40 -8.62
N VAL A 175 -2.49 -4.33 -9.51
CA VAL A 175 -3.23 -5.57 -9.19
C VAL A 175 -2.22 -6.67 -8.94
N MET A 176 -2.23 -7.23 -7.71
CA MET A 176 -1.18 -8.11 -7.23
C MET A 176 -1.68 -9.53 -7.05
N ALA A 177 -0.98 -10.49 -7.68
CA ALA A 177 -1.17 -11.93 -7.56
C ALA A 177 -0.37 -12.57 -6.42
N GLN A 178 0.51 -11.82 -5.77
CA GLN A 178 1.54 -12.30 -4.82
C GLN A 178 1.00 -12.74 -3.45
N TYR A 179 -0.29 -13.08 -3.35
CA TYR A 179 -0.81 -13.62 -2.11
C TYR A 179 -0.27 -15.01 -1.83
N PHE A 180 0.27 -15.22 -0.64
CA PHE A 180 0.52 -16.54 -0.09
C PHE A 180 0.15 -16.58 1.40
N PRO A 181 -0.28 -17.75 1.92
CA PRO A 181 -0.59 -17.88 3.33
C PRO A 181 0.63 -17.62 4.19
N THR A 182 0.50 -16.70 5.14
CA THR A 182 1.53 -16.42 6.15
C THR A 182 0.88 -16.12 7.49
N TYR A 183 1.67 -16.11 8.56
CA TYR A 183 1.20 -15.82 9.93
C TYR A 183 -0.02 -16.69 10.30
N LYS A 184 -1.14 -16.07 10.72
CA LYS A 184 -2.37 -16.77 11.14
C LYS A 184 -3.17 -17.35 9.98
N ALA A 185 -2.96 -16.90 8.75
CA ALA A 185 -3.63 -17.45 7.57
C ALA A 185 -3.29 -18.92 7.30
N LYS A 186 -2.21 -19.44 7.92
CA LYS A 186 -1.82 -20.87 7.84
C LYS A 186 -2.63 -21.78 8.74
N THR A 187 -3.53 -21.23 9.58
CA THR A 187 -4.30 -22.03 10.53
C THR A 187 -5.60 -22.57 9.93
N GLU A 188 -6.14 -23.64 10.50
CA GLU A 188 -7.42 -24.25 10.09
C GLU A 188 -8.61 -23.29 10.19
N GLU A 189 -8.52 -22.26 11.06
CA GLU A 189 -9.54 -21.22 11.19
C GLU A 189 -9.77 -20.45 9.87
N TYR A 190 -8.72 -20.37 9.02
CA TYR A 190 -8.74 -19.60 7.78
C TYR A 190 -8.42 -20.43 6.55
N LYS A 191 -8.82 -21.71 6.57
CA LYS A 191 -8.51 -22.69 5.51
C LYS A 191 -8.89 -22.23 4.10
N GLU A 192 -9.90 -21.39 3.96
CA GLU A 192 -10.38 -20.89 2.67
C GLU A 192 -9.36 -19.97 1.96
N ILE A 193 -8.47 -19.31 2.75
CA ILE A 193 -7.35 -18.52 2.22
C ILE A 193 -5.97 -19.15 2.54
N ASN A 194 -5.95 -20.36 3.13
CA ASN A 194 -4.70 -21.10 3.35
C ASN A 194 -4.26 -21.80 2.06
N ARG A 195 -4.24 -21.08 0.97
CA ARG A 195 -3.79 -21.52 -0.35
C ARG A 195 -3.39 -20.31 -1.20
N LYS A 196 -2.70 -20.53 -2.27
CA LYS A 196 -2.43 -19.51 -3.30
C LYS A 196 -3.66 -19.32 -4.20
N LEU A 197 -3.61 -18.29 -5.03
CA LEU A 197 -4.54 -18.13 -6.15
C LEU A 197 -4.41 -19.31 -7.11
N THR A 198 -5.52 -19.74 -7.68
CA THR A 198 -5.51 -20.65 -8.83
C THR A 198 -5.34 -19.83 -10.11
N GLU A 199 -4.86 -20.51 -11.16
CA GLU A 199 -4.73 -19.94 -12.50
C GLU A 199 -6.08 -19.35 -12.98
N THR A 200 -7.17 -20.11 -12.86
CA THR A 200 -8.51 -19.66 -13.24
C THR A 200 -9.01 -18.44 -12.44
N GLU A 201 -8.67 -18.36 -11.14
CA GLU A 201 -9.01 -17.17 -10.34
C GLU A 201 -8.25 -15.94 -10.85
N TRP A 202 -6.98 -16.11 -11.22
CA TRP A 202 -6.17 -15.02 -11.73
C TRP A 202 -6.61 -14.60 -13.13
N GLU A 203 -6.78 -15.51 -14.07
CA GLU A 203 -7.32 -15.25 -15.41
C GLU A 203 -8.63 -14.46 -15.35
N THR A 204 -9.53 -14.85 -14.42
CA THR A 204 -10.81 -14.13 -14.23
C THR A 204 -10.60 -12.67 -13.82
N ILE A 205 -9.55 -12.37 -13.05
CA ILE A 205 -9.21 -11.00 -12.65
C ILE A 205 -8.56 -10.26 -13.81
N GLU A 206 -7.64 -10.88 -14.56
CA GLU A 206 -7.01 -10.27 -15.73
C GLU A 206 -8.06 -9.88 -16.78
N GLU A 207 -8.94 -10.79 -17.16
CA GLU A 207 -10.06 -10.51 -18.07
C GLU A 207 -10.95 -9.36 -17.58
N TYR A 208 -11.20 -9.30 -16.28
CA TYR A 208 -12.01 -8.23 -15.70
C TYR A 208 -11.28 -6.88 -15.72
N VAL A 209 -9.97 -6.85 -15.40
CA VAL A 209 -9.15 -5.63 -15.52
C VAL A 209 -9.13 -5.11 -16.95
N ASP A 210 -8.93 -6.01 -17.92
CA ASP A 210 -8.95 -5.66 -19.35
C ASP A 210 -10.30 -5.07 -19.75
N SER A 211 -11.42 -5.64 -19.27
CA SER A 211 -12.76 -5.14 -19.54
C SER A 211 -13.04 -3.75 -18.98
N LEU A 212 -12.32 -3.34 -17.93
CA LEU A 212 -12.45 -2.01 -17.31
C LEU A 212 -11.64 -0.93 -18.05
N ASP A 213 -10.73 -1.31 -18.94
CA ASP A 213 -9.95 -0.38 -19.78
C ASP A 213 -9.28 0.73 -18.95
N PHE A 214 -8.45 0.34 -17.96
CA PHE A 214 -7.65 1.30 -17.20
C PHE A 214 -6.57 1.91 -18.10
N GLU A 215 -6.38 3.23 -18.03
CA GLU A 215 -5.36 3.91 -18.84
C GLU A 215 -3.94 3.63 -18.33
N ASN A 216 -3.78 3.42 -17.01
CA ASN A 216 -2.48 3.23 -16.37
C ASN A 216 -2.54 2.16 -15.28
N GLY A 217 -1.53 1.31 -15.23
CA GLY A 217 -1.45 0.32 -14.16
C GLY A 217 -0.44 -0.79 -14.41
N PHE A 218 -0.35 -1.64 -13.41
CA PHE A 218 0.49 -2.83 -13.41
C PHE A 218 -0.37 -4.03 -13.01
N ILE A 219 -0.27 -5.10 -13.78
CA ILE A 219 -0.84 -6.41 -13.44
C ILE A 219 0.35 -7.32 -13.23
N GLN A 220 0.42 -7.93 -12.05
CA GLN A 220 1.51 -8.84 -11.72
C GLN A 220 1.26 -10.20 -12.39
N GLU A 221 2.29 -10.81 -12.93
CA GLU A 221 2.20 -12.18 -13.43
C GLU A 221 2.02 -13.16 -12.26
N LEU A 222 1.20 -14.21 -12.48
CA LEU A 222 1.06 -15.31 -11.53
C LEU A 222 2.34 -16.14 -11.54
N GLY A 223 3.15 -16.08 -10.49
CA GLY A 223 4.48 -16.67 -10.48
C GLY A 223 4.94 -17.23 -9.14
N GLU A 224 6.17 -17.76 -9.14
CA GLU A 224 6.78 -18.45 -8.00
C GLU A 224 7.51 -17.53 -7.00
N HIS A 225 7.56 -16.20 -7.25
CA HIS A 225 8.44 -15.26 -6.54
C HIS A 225 7.87 -14.64 -5.26
N GLU A 226 6.83 -15.22 -4.70
CA GLU A 226 6.05 -14.58 -3.61
C GLU A 226 6.84 -14.42 -2.31
N GLU A 227 7.77 -15.35 -2.00
CA GLU A 227 8.61 -15.25 -0.80
C GLU A 227 9.70 -14.17 -0.92
N GLU A 228 10.10 -13.80 -2.14
CA GLU A 228 11.12 -12.76 -2.37
C GLU A 228 10.61 -11.37 -2.02
N TYR A 229 9.29 -11.15 -2.05
CA TYR A 229 8.67 -9.88 -1.65
C TYR A 229 8.52 -9.72 -0.13
N VAL A 230 8.89 -10.73 0.66
CA VAL A 230 8.90 -10.61 2.13
C VAL A 230 10.25 -10.07 2.57
N PRO A 231 10.28 -8.85 3.14
CA PRO A 231 11.53 -8.28 3.61
C PRO A 231 12.16 -9.17 4.70
N LYS A 232 13.45 -9.47 4.56
CA LYS A 232 14.24 -10.08 5.61
C LYS A 232 14.79 -8.94 6.46
N TRP A 233 14.17 -8.68 7.58
CA TRP A 233 14.46 -7.51 8.42
C TRP A 233 15.72 -7.66 9.29
N TRP A 234 16.24 -8.89 9.44
CA TRP A 234 17.37 -9.22 10.32
C TRP A 234 18.30 -10.26 9.68
#